data_ff455413a82b66f1a484d905e439fe2c
#
_entry.id   ff455413a82b66f1a484d905e439fe2c
#
_cell.length_a   1.000
_cell.length_b   1.000
_cell.length_c   1.000
_cell.angle_alpha   90.00
_cell.angle_beta   90.00
_cell.angle_gamma   90.00
#
_symmetry.space_group_name_H-M   'P 1'
#
loop_
_entity.id
_entity.type
_entity.pdbx_description
1 polymer ?
#
loop_
_entity_poly.entity_id
_entity_poly.type
_entity_poly.pdbx_seq_one_letter_code
_entity_poly.pdbx_strand_id
1 'polypeptide(L)'
;DDLQIAEKVIQRADVDASVKSGYDDSALLDVAEAESRLNIMKFASYALGIAVLLLLLTALWKYWKNTKFYNTLYDHFPELAQDLDKLVTDSDFHSPELGLYVYKNHLVVIGANDRIIDLTQIIYTYAVRQTNNSVVTFQVHLHNNQFRRLVVKPRRYQRDFTQSMLDRLMVYLQE
;
A
#
# COMPACT_ATOMS: atom_id res chain seq x y z
N ASP A 1 47.69 45.55 56.32
CA ASP A 1 47.61 44.10 55.92
C ASP A 1 46.17 43.67 55.70
N ASP A 2 45.20 44.13 56.44
CA ASP A 2 43.80 43.68 56.30
C ASP A 2 43.17 44.13 55.01
N LEU A 3 43.55 45.29 54.47
CA LEU A 3 43.08 45.73 53.13
C LEU A 3 43.54 44.84 51.96
N GLN A 4 44.76 44.32 52.02
CA GLN A 4 45.27 43.40 51.01
C GLN A 4 44.62 42.01 51.05
N ILE A 5 44.21 41.61 52.25
CA ILE A 5 43.46 40.35 52.43
C ILE A 5 42.04 40.49 51.85
N ALA A 6 41.39 41.62 52.15
CA ALA A 6 40.03 41.90 51.62
C ALA A 6 40.04 41.99 50.08
N GLU A 7 41.03 42.65 49.50
CA GLU A 7 41.17 42.75 48.03
C GLU A 7 41.42 41.41 47.35
N LYS A 8 42.24 40.53 47.98
CA LYS A 8 42.45 39.16 47.51
C LYS A 8 41.18 38.28 47.64
N VAL A 9 40.37 38.50 48.67
CA VAL A 9 39.10 37.78 48.84
C VAL A 9 38.08 38.22 47.79
N ILE A 10 38.01 39.54 47.51
CA ILE A 10 37.14 40.09 46.47
C ILE A 10 37.55 39.58 45.09
N GLN A 11 38.88 39.62 44.74
CA GLN A 11 39.36 39.08 43.48
C GLN A 11 39.06 37.56 43.30
N ARG A 12 39.17 36.79 44.38
CA ARG A 12 38.77 35.36 44.36
C ARG A 12 37.28 35.17 44.13
N ALA A 13 36.46 35.99 44.78
CA ALA A 13 35.01 35.94 44.61
C ALA A 13 34.61 36.27 43.18
N ASP A 14 35.25 37.29 42.56
CA ASP A 14 34.98 37.66 41.17
C ASP A 14 35.43 36.59 40.18
N VAL A 15 36.58 35.93 40.44
CA VAL A 15 37.03 34.80 39.63
C VAL A 15 36.11 33.61 39.77
N ASP A 16 35.69 33.32 40.99
CA ASP A 16 34.72 32.22 41.22
C ASP A 16 33.38 32.51 40.55
N ALA A 17 32.90 33.75 40.57
CA ALA A 17 31.67 34.17 39.90
C ALA A 17 31.77 34.06 38.38
N SER A 18 32.92 34.47 37.76
CA SER A 18 33.14 34.37 36.32
C SER A 18 33.27 32.90 35.85
N VAL A 19 33.95 32.08 36.61
CA VAL A 19 34.05 30.62 36.34
C VAL A 19 32.69 29.97 36.50
N LYS A 20 31.93 30.36 37.49
CA LYS A 20 30.58 29.81 37.71
C LYS A 20 29.60 30.23 36.61
N SER A 21 29.65 31.49 36.17
CA SER A 21 28.77 31.94 35.07
C SER A 21 29.12 31.22 33.73
N GLY A 22 30.41 31.05 33.41
CA GLY A 22 30.83 30.31 32.24
C GLY A 22 30.49 28.84 32.30
N TYR A 23 30.53 28.21 33.48
CA TYR A 23 30.16 26.84 33.68
C TYR A 23 28.62 26.66 33.58
N ASP A 24 27.87 27.55 34.18
CA ASP A 24 26.40 27.51 34.13
C ASP A 24 25.88 27.69 32.69
N ASP A 25 26.49 28.57 31.89
CA ASP A 25 26.12 28.78 30.49
C ASP A 25 26.42 27.57 29.61
N SER A 26 27.58 26.94 29.83
CA SER A 26 27.91 25.70 29.06
C SER A 26 27.02 24.54 29.46
N ALA A 27 26.73 24.37 30.74
CA ALA A 27 25.83 23.35 31.25
C ALA A 27 24.37 23.55 30.75
N LEU A 28 23.92 24.81 30.67
CA LEU A 28 22.59 25.14 30.13
C LEU A 28 22.50 24.82 28.61
N LEU A 29 23.57 25.10 27.83
CA LEU A 29 23.63 24.77 26.43
C LEU A 29 23.60 23.24 26.21
N ASP A 30 24.34 22.48 27.01
CA ASP A 30 24.36 21.01 26.94
C ASP A 30 22.99 20.41 27.29
N VAL A 31 22.29 20.96 28.28
CA VAL A 31 20.94 20.53 28.65
C VAL A 31 19.95 20.84 27.52
N ALA A 32 20.00 22.04 26.93
CA ALA A 32 19.10 22.42 25.85
C ALA A 32 19.31 21.55 24.60
N GLU A 33 20.54 21.20 24.28
CA GLU A 33 20.87 20.29 23.19
C GLU A 33 20.37 18.87 23.50
N ALA A 34 20.55 18.37 24.71
CA ALA A 34 20.04 17.07 25.14
C ALA A 34 18.51 17.01 25.09
N GLU A 35 17.81 18.04 25.53
CA GLU A 35 16.33 18.12 25.43
C GLU A 35 15.87 18.16 23.96
N SER A 36 16.56 18.91 23.11
CA SER A 36 16.26 18.94 21.68
C SER A 36 16.40 17.56 21.05
N ARG A 37 17.47 16.85 21.33
CA ARG A 37 17.70 15.48 20.86
C ARG A 37 16.62 14.50 21.38
N LEU A 38 16.24 14.60 22.64
CA LEU A 38 15.16 13.80 23.21
C LEU A 38 13.82 14.07 22.54
N ASN A 39 13.50 15.33 22.27
CA ASN A 39 12.28 15.69 21.56
C ASN A 39 12.25 15.15 20.14
N ILE A 40 13.36 15.25 19.39
CA ILE A 40 13.49 14.66 18.06
C ILE A 40 13.27 13.13 18.11
N MET A 41 13.87 12.44 19.08
CA MET A 41 13.68 10.98 19.25
C MET A 41 12.23 10.64 19.58
N LYS A 42 11.56 11.42 20.42
CA LYS A 42 10.12 11.23 20.71
C LYS A 42 9.28 11.41 19.45
N PHE A 43 9.48 12.48 18.68
CA PHE A 43 8.77 12.70 17.42
C PHE A 43 9.02 11.58 16.42
N ALA A 44 10.27 11.13 16.28
CA ALA A 44 10.62 10.01 15.40
C ALA A 44 9.91 8.71 15.82
N SER A 45 9.85 8.41 17.11
CA SER A 45 9.15 7.22 17.63
C SER A 45 7.64 7.30 17.42
N TYR A 46 7.01 8.46 17.61
CA TYR A 46 5.58 8.64 17.27
C TYR A 46 5.30 8.51 15.78
N ALA A 47 6.14 9.11 14.93
CA ALA A 47 6.00 8.98 13.49
C ALA A 47 6.12 7.51 13.03
N LEU A 48 7.08 6.77 13.58
CA LEU A 48 7.22 5.34 13.32
C LEU A 48 6.00 4.55 13.80
N GLY A 49 5.50 4.84 15.00
CA GLY A 49 4.29 4.20 15.53
C GLY A 49 3.06 4.42 14.64
N ILE A 50 2.87 5.65 14.17
CA ILE A 50 1.78 5.99 13.24
C ILE A 50 1.96 5.25 11.91
N ALA A 51 3.17 5.19 11.37
CA ALA A 51 3.44 4.47 10.12
C ALA A 51 3.11 2.98 10.24
N VAL A 52 3.53 2.33 11.33
CA VAL A 52 3.19 0.92 11.61
C VAL A 52 1.68 0.73 11.73
N LEU A 53 0.99 1.62 12.44
CA LEU A 53 -0.46 1.55 12.59
C LEU A 53 -1.18 1.65 11.23
N LEU A 54 -0.75 2.57 10.37
CA LEU A 54 -1.31 2.72 9.03
C LEU A 54 -1.06 1.47 8.16
N LEU A 55 0.11 0.86 8.25
CA LEU A 55 0.40 -0.40 7.56
C LEU A 55 -0.51 -1.53 8.04
N LEU A 56 -0.73 -1.66 9.35
CA LEU A 56 -1.66 -2.66 9.91
C LEU A 56 -3.09 -2.43 9.46
N LEU A 57 -3.57 -1.18 9.48
CA LEU A 57 -4.91 -0.83 9.01
C LEU A 57 -5.10 -1.16 7.51
N THR A 58 -4.12 -0.86 6.67
CA THR A 58 -4.19 -1.20 5.25
C THR A 58 -4.16 -2.71 5.01
N ALA A 59 -3.38 -3.47 5.79
CA ALA A 59 -3.34 -4.92 5.72
C ALA A 59 -4.68 -5.55 6.14
N LEU A 60 -5.26 -5.09 7.25
CA LEU A 60 -6.57 -5.53 7.72
C LEU A 60 -7.68 -5.20 6.72
N TRP A 61 -7.68 -4.00 6.16
CA TRP A 61 -8.66 -3.61 5.15
C TRP A 61 -8.57 -4.47 3.88
N LYS A 62 -7.35 -4.77 3.43
CA LYS A 62 -7.11 -5.68 2.30
C LYS A 62 -7.58 -7.10 2.61
N TYR A 63 -7.30 -7.60 3.81
CA TYR A 63 -7.75 -8.91 4.26
C TYR A 63 -9.29 -9.01 4.25
N TRP A 64 -9.99 -8.03 4.82
CA TRP A 64 -11.46 -8.01 4.85
C TRP A 64 -12.07 -7.94 3.46
N LYS A 65 -11.47 -7.12 2.58
CA LYS A 65 -11.92 -7.01 1.19
C LYS A 65 -11.78 -8.35 0.46
N ASN A 66 -10.65 -9.01 0.59
CA ASN A 66 -10.41 -10.31 -0.04
C ASN A 66 -11.38 -11.37 0.52
N THR A 67 -11.53 -11.45 1.83
CA THR A 67 -12.45 -12.41 2.47
C THR A 67 -13.89 -12.20 1.99
N LYS A 68 -14.35 -10.95 1.90
CA LYS A 68 -15.67 -10.64 1.38
C LYS A 68 -15.85 -11.08 -0.07
N PHE A 69 -14.85 -10.88 -0.91
CA PHE A 69 -14.90 -11.31 -2.30
C PHE A 69 -14.99 -12.84 -2.41
N TYR A 70 -14.13 -13.57 -1.71
CA TYR A 70 -14.15 -15.04 -1.74
C TYR A 70 -15.46 -15.61 -1.19
N ASN A 71 -16.01 -15.05 -0.13
CA ASN A 71 -17.34 -15.46 0.36
C ASN A 71 -18.40 -15.24 -0.73
N THR A 72 -18.40 -14.08 -1.39
CA THR A 72 -19.34 -13.81 -2.50
C THR A 72 -19.11 -14.77 -3.67
N LEU A 73 -17.87 -15.14 -3.98
CA LEU A 73 -17.55 -16.10 -5.04
C LEU A 73 -18.11 -17.50 -4.71
N TYR A 74 -17.91 -17.96 -3.47
CA TYR A 74 -18.39 -19.27 -3.05
C TYR A 74 -19.91 -19.31 -2.82
N ASP A 75 -20.53 -18.19 -2.46
CA ASP A 75 -21.98 -18.06 -2.40
C ASP A 75 -22.60 -18.13 -3.81
N HIS A 76 -21.92 -17.53 -4.82
CA HIS A 76 -22.35 -17.59 -6.22
C HIS A 76 -22.13 -18.98 -6.85
N PHE A 77 -21.02 -19.62 -6.47
CA PHE A 77 -20.59 -20.92 -7.01
C PHE A 77 -20.31 -21.92 -5.89
N PRO A 78 -21.36 -22.47 -5.24
CA PRO A 78 -21.20 -23.40 -4.12
C PRO A 78 -20.42 -24.66 -4.46
N GLU A 79 -20.43 -25.06 -5.74
CA GLU A 79 -19.72 -26.25 -6.24
C GLU A 79 -18.21 -26.12 -6.20
N LEU A 80 -17.67 -24.89 -6.13
CA LEU A 80 -16.24 -24.67 -5.91
C LEU A 80 -15.79 -25.18 -4.54
N ALA A 81 -16.72 -25.32 -3.57
CA ALA A 81 -16.45 -25.89 -2.25
C ALA A 81 -15.24 -25.27 -1.54
N GLN A 82 -15.03 -23.96 -1.73
CA GLN A 82 -13.89 -23.18 -1.22
C GLN A 82 -12.52 -23.56 -1.82
N ASP A 83 -12.53 -24.27 -2.95
CA ASP A 83 -11.34 -24.71 -3.66
C ASP A 83 -11.19 -23.91 -4.97
N LEU A 84 -10.17 -23.04 -5.02
CA LEU A 84 -9.87 -22.23 -6.20
C LEU A 84 -9.25 -23.05 -7.34
N ASP A 85 -8.65 -24.19 -7.06
CA ASP A 85 -8.07 -25.05 -8.08
C ASP A 85 -9.18 -25.61 -9.00
N LYS A 86 -10.37 -25.81 -8.47
CA LYS A 86 -11.55 -26.15 -9.29
C LYS A 86 -11.92 -25.05 -10.26
N LEU A 87 -11.80 -23.78 -9.86
CA LEU A 87 -12.04 -22.66 -10.77
C LEU A 87 -11.06 -22.68 -11.95
N VAL A 88 -9.79 -23.07 -11.71
CA VAL A 88 -8.79 -23.20 -12.78
C VAL A 88 -9.10 -24.38 -13.69
N THR A 89 -9.50 -25.51 -13.12
CA THR A 89 -9.73 -26.76 -13.87
C THR A 89 -11.02 -26.72 -14.69
N ASP A 90 -12.08 -26.17 -14.10
CA ASP A 90 -13.45 -26.26 -14.65
C ASP A 90 -13.86 -24.98 -15.41
N SER A 91 -12.98 -23.99 -15.55
CA SER A 91 -13.27 -22.77 -16.30
C SER A 91 -13.12 -22.96 -17.79
N ASP A 92 -14.04 -22.39 -18.56
CA ASP A 92 -14.01 -22.40 -20.03
C ASP A 92 -12.79 -21.63 -20.58
N PHE A 93 -12.41 -20.59 -19.90
CA PHE A 93 -11.18 -19.82 -20.12
C PHE A 93 -10.49 -19.51 -18.80
N HIS A 94 -9.18 -19.68 -18.73
CA HIS A 94 -8.42 -19.31 -17.56
C HIS A 94 -7.06 -18.71 -17.90
N SER A 95 -6.68 -17.69 -17.17
CA SER A 95 -5.34 -17.10 -17.16
C SER A 95 -4.97 -16.72 -15.71
N PRO A 96 -4.38 -17.67 -14.96
CA PRO A 96 -4.00 -17.42 -13.55
C PRO A 96 -3.03 -16.26 -13.41
N GLU A 97 -2.14 -16.04 -14.40
CA GLU A 97 -1.17 -14.95 -14.38
C GLU A 97 -1.82 -13.58 -14.45
N LEU A 98 -2.94 -13.47 -15.13
CA LEU A 98 -3.74 -12.25 -15.23
C LEU A 98 -4.85 -12.20 -14.19
N GLY A 99 -5.12 -13.32 -13.51
CA GLY A 99 -6.25 -13.46 -12.60
C GLY A 99 -7.60 -13.38 -13.29
N LEU A 100 -7.70 -13.87 -14.54
CA LEU A 100 -8.91 -13.84 -15.36
C LEU A 100 -9.41 -15.27 -15.59
N TYR A 101 -10.69 -15.51 -15.28
CA TYR A 101 -11.35 -16.78 -15.45
C TYR A 101 -12.74 -16.55 -16.04
N VAL A 102 -13.15 -17.41 -16.96
CA VAL A 102 -14.54 -17.48 -17.40
C VAL A 102 -15.12 -18.80 -16.89
N TYR A 103 -16.09 -18.68 -16.02
CA TYR A 103 -16.71 -19.82 -15.36
C TYR A 103 -18.22 -19.65 -15.31
N LYS A 104 -18.95 -20.65 -15.85
CA LYS A 104 -20.43 -20.67 -15.86
C LYS A 104 -21.05 -19.34 -16.28
N ASN A 105 -20.65 -18.85 -17.44
CA ASN A 105 -21.15 -17.60 -18.00
C ASN A 105 -20.84 -16.32 -17.18
N HIS A 106 -19.80 -16.38 -16.32
CA HIS A 106 -19.32 -15.22 -15.55
C HIS A 106 -17.83 -15.01 -15.79
N LEU A 107 -17.45 -13.74 -15.95
CA LEU A 107 -16.05 -13.32 -15.92
C LEU A 107 -15.66 -13.08 -14.45
N VAL A 108 -14.82 -13.94 -13.90
CA VAL A 108 -14.27 -13.84 -12.56
C VAL A 108 -12.89 -13.23 -12.66
N VAL A 109 -12.68 -12.11 -11.96
CA VAL A 109 -11.41 -11.40 -11.91
C VAL A 109 -10.87 -11.47 -10.50
N ILE A 110 -9.67 -12.04 -10.34
CA ILE A 110 -9.00 -12.20 -9.05
C ILE A 110 -7.69 -11.40 -9.07
N GLY A 111 -7.48 -10.51 -8.12
CA GLY A 111 -6.24 -9.74 -8.00
C GLY A 111 -6.41 -8.31 -7.52
N ALA A 112 -6.04 -7.32 -8.33
CA ALA A 112 -6.11 -5.92 -7.92
C ALA A 112 -7.55 -5.39 -7.78
N ASN A 113 -8.48 -5.96 -8.58
CA ASN A 113 -9.88 -5.56 -8.62
C ASN A 113 -10.77 -6.81 -8.69
N ASP A 114 -10.84 -7.56 -7.57
CA ASP A 114 -11.65 -8.76 -7.47
C ASP A 114 -13.12 -8.48 -7.84
N ARG A 115 -13.65 -9.21 -8.83
CA ARG A 115 -15.01 -9.03 -9.34
C ARG A 115 -15.55 -10.28 -9.99
N ILE A 116 -16.88 -10.40 -9.95
CA ILE A 116 -17.66 -11.36 -10.72
C ILE A 116 -18.56 -10.53 -11.63
N ILE A 117 -18.54 -10.78 -12.92
CA ILE A 117 -19.31 -10.05 -13.94
C ILE A 117 -20.05 -11.09 -14.79
N ASP A 118 -21.36 -11.01 -14.84
CA ASP A 118 -22.17 -11.84 -15.72
C ASP A 118 -21.91 -11.46 -17.20
N LEU A 119 -21.57 -12.44 -18.02
CA LEU A 119 -21.25 -12.22 -19.45
C LEU A 119 -22.46 -11.66 -20.20
N THR A 120 -23.67 -12.00 -19.81
CA THR A 120 -24.89 -11.44 -20.44
C THR A 120 -25.04 -9.94 -20.26
N GLN A 121 -24.36 -9.37 -19.27
CA GLN A 121 -24.37 -7.93 -19.02
C GLN A 121 -23.30 -7.17 -19.81
N ILE A 122 -22.39 -7.89 -20.46
CA ILE A 122 -21.27 -7.27 -21.19
C ILE A 122 -21.74 -6.90 -22.60
N ILE A 123 -21.63 -5.61 -22.96
CA ILE A 123 -21.94 -5.13 -24.30
C ILE A 123 -20.71 -5.28 -25.19
N TYR A 124 -19.56 -4.80 -24.73
CA TYR A 124 -18.28 -4.92 -25.43
C TYR A 124 -17.11 -4.77 -24.47
N THR A 125 -15.98 -5.28 -24.90
CA THR A 125 -14.72 -5.25 -24.16
C THR A 125 -13.60 -4.75 -25.07
N TYR A 126 -12.62 -4.08 -24.48
CA TYR A 126 -11.39 -3.72 -25.19
C TYR A 126 -10.21 -3.58 -24.24
N ALA A 127 -9.02 -3.80 -24.76
CA ALA A 127 -7.78 -3.63 -24.04
C ALA A 127 -7.16 -2.27 -24.37
N VAL A 128 -6.86 -1.46 -23.34
CA VAL A 128 -6.16 -0.19 -23.50
C VAL A 128 -4.76 -0.32 -22.92
N ARG A 129 -3.77 -0.05 -23.77
CA ARG A 129 -2.38 -0.03 -23.40
C ARG A 129 -1.97 1.38 -23.01
N GLN A 130 -1.49 1.59 -21.81
CA GLN A 130 -0.93 2.86 -21.40
C GLN A 130 0.57 2.89 -21.73
N THR A 131 0.98 3.82 -22.59
CA THR A 131 2.32 3.85 -23.22
C THR A 131 3.46 4.07 -22.21
N ASN A 132 3.22 4.79 -21.11
CA ASN A 132 4.24 5.15 -20.13
C ASN A 132 4.38 4.19 -18.95
N ASN A 133 3.39 3.34 -18.71
CA ASN A 133 3.43 2.32 -17.66
C ASN A 133 3.14 0.98 -18.30
N SER A 134 3.91 -0.05 -17.98
CA SER A 134 3.69 -1.43 -18.46
C SER A 134 2.35 -2.04 -17.96
N VAL A 135 1.31 -1.20 -17.85
CA VAL A 135 -0.02 -1.56 -17.36
C VAL A 135 -0.94 -1.69 -18.54
N VAL A 136 -1.49 -2.88 -18.74
CA VAL A 136 -2.60 -3.12 -19.67
C VAL A 136 -3.88 -2.99 -18.85
N THR A 137 -4.82 -2.19 -19.34
CA THR A 137 -6.14 -2.04 -18.74
C THR A 137 -7.15 -2.72 -19.64
N PHE A 138 -7.82 -3.73 -19.13
CA PHE A 138 -8.96 -4.35 -19.76
C PHE A 138 -10.23 -3.60 -19.35
N GLN A 139 -11.01 -3.16 -20.32
CA GLN A 139 -12.21 -2.37 -20.08
C GLN A 139 -13.43 -3.15 -20.50
N VAL A 140 -14.43 -3.19 -19.61
CA VAL A 140 -15.68 -3.90 -19.81
C VAL A 140 -16.82 -2.91 -19.72
N HIS A 141 -17.64 -2.80 -20.79
CA HIS A 141 -18.84 -2.02 -20.82
C HIS A 141 -20.06 -2.90 -20.57
N LEU A 142 -20.92 -2.49 -19.64
CA LEU A 142 -22.12 -3.20 -19.25
C LEU A 142 -23.39 -2.53 -19.80
N HIS A 143 -24.46 -3.30 -19.95
CA HIS A 143 -25.76 -2.85 -20.45
C HIS A 143 -26.39 -1.70 -19.64
N ASN A 144 -26.05 -1.58 -18.37
CA ASN A 144 -26.57 -0.49 -17.50
C ASN A 144 -25.78 0.81 -17.60
N ASN A 145 -25.06 1.04 -18.70
CA ASN A 145 -24.12 2.15 -18.89
C ASN A 145 -22.99 2.21 -17.85
N GLN A 146 -22.82 1.17 -17.08
CA GLN A 146 -21.70 1.09 -16.16
C GLN A 146 -20.44 0.67 -16.91
N PHE A 147 -19.39 1.40 -16.61
CA PHE A 147 -18.08 1.13 -17.13
C PHE A 147 -17.22 0.47 -16.04
N ARG A 148 -16.62 -0.66 -16.36
CA ARG A 148 -15.74 -1.38 -15.45
C ARG A 148 -14.33 -1.43 -16.02
N ARG A 149 -13.41 -0.83 -15.29
CA ARG A 149 -11.99 -0.83 -15.61
C ARG A 149 -11.30 -1.91 -14.79
N LEU A 150 -10.79 -2.92 -15.47
CA LEU A 150 -10.01 -4.01 -14.87
C LEU A 150 -8.52 -3.74 -15.16
N VAL A 151 -7.75 -3.51 -14.10
CA VAL A 151 -6.31 -3.27 -14.25
C VAL A 151 -5.60 -4.61 -14.25
N VAL A 152 -5.07 -4.99 -15.39
CA VAL A 152 -4.22 -6.17 -15.56
C VAL A 152 -2.77 -5.71 -15.53
N LYS A 153 -2.02 -6.17 -14.53
CA LYS A 153 -0.59 -5.86 -14.41
C LYS A 153 0.25 -7.03 -14.93
N PRO A 154 0.71 -6.98 -16.19
CA PRO A 154 1.62 -8.02 -16.68
C PRO A 154 2.93 -7.95 -15.90
N ARG A 155 3.52 -9.10 -15.61
CA ARG A 155 4.92 -9.16 -15.18
C ARG A 155 5.80 -8.59 -16.27
N ARG A 156 6.84 -7.83 -15.89
CA ARG A 156 7.71 -7.02 -16.78
C ARG A 156 8.19 -7.70 -18.09
N TYR A 157 8.22 -9.03 -18.15
CA TYR A 157 8.76 -9.81 -19.26
C TYR A 157 7.71 -10.53 -20.14
N GLN A 158 6.39 -10.33 -19.91
CA GLN A 158 5.33 -11.08 -20.58
C GLN A 158 4.34 -10.20 -21.34
N ARG A 159 4.83 -9.16 -21.96
CA ARG A 159 4.00 -8.15 -22.63
C ARG A 159 3.17 -8.75 -23.79
N ASP A 160 3.81 -9.55 -24.62
CA ASP A 160 3.17 -10.17 -25.80
C ASP A 160 2.22 -11.30 -25.37
N PHE A 161 2.59 -12.04 -24.33
CA PHE A 161 1.73 -13.05 -23.72
C PHE A 161 0.44 -12.43 -23.15
N THR A 162 0.55 -11.32 -22.43
CA THR A 162 -0.63 -10.61 -21.88
C THR A 162 -1.56 -10.15 -22.99
N GLN A 163 -1.03 -9.61 -24.07
CA GLN A 163 -1.84 -9.17 -25.22
C GLN A 163 -2.53 -10.37 -25.88
N SER A 164 -1.80 -11.44 -26.16
CA SER A 164 -2.36 -12.64 -26.80
C SER A 164 -3.45 -13.30 -25.96
N MET A 165 -3.31 -13.29 -24.61
CA MET A 165 -4.34 -13.82 -23.72
C MET A 165 -5.58 -12.93 -23.66
N LEU A 166 -5.41 -11.61 -23.68
CA LEU A 166 -6.55 -10.69 -23.74
C LEU A 166 -7.26 -10.78 -25.09
N ASP A 167 -6.54 -10.96 -26.18
CA ASP A 167 -7.12 -11.15 -27.51
C ASP A 167 -7.95 -12.44 -27.57
N ARG A 168 -7.45 -13.54 -27.00
CA ARG A 168 -8.21 -14.80 -26.85
C ARG A 168 -9.46 -14.61 -26.00
N LEU A 169 -9.35 -13.91 -24.88
CA LEU A 169 -10.51 -13.63 -24.03
C LEU A 169 -11.54 -12.78 -24.79
N MET A 170 -11.11 -11.78 -25.56
CA MET A 170 -12.02 -10.95 -26.35
C MET A 170 -12.75 -11.76 -27.43
N VAL A 171 -12.07 -12.68 -28.12
CA VAL A 171 -12.71 -13.58 -29.07
C VAL A 171 -13.76 -14.44 -28.36
N TYR A 172 -13.40 -15.04 -27.23
CA TYR A 172 -14.33 -15.85 -26.44
C TYR A 172 -15.59 -15.09 -25.97
N LEU A 173 -15.42 -13.80 -25.62
CA LEU A 173 -16.55 -12.96 -25.15
C LEU A 173 -17.43 -12.42 -26.29
N GLN A 174 -17.03 -12.59 -27.55
CA GLN A 174 -17.77 -12.15 -28.74
C GLN A 174 -18.55 -13.30 -29.43
N GLU A 175 -18.24 -14.54 -29.08
CA GLU A 175 -19.01 -15.71 -29.47
C GLU A 175 -20.28 -15.88 -28.59
#